data_9118b403dfab1b5666887a013c1f37bc
#
_entry.id   9118b403dfab1b5666887a013c1f37bc
#
_cell.length_a   1.000
_cell.length_b   1.000
_cell.length_c   1.000
_cell.angle_alpha   90.00
_cell.angle_beta   90.00
_cell.angle_gamma   90.00
#
_symmetry.space_group_name_H-M   'P 1'
#
loop_
_entity.id
_entity.type
_entity.pdbx_description
1 polymer ?
#
loop_
_entity_poly.entity_id
_entity_poly.type
_entity_poly.pdbx_seq_one_letter_code
_entity_poly.pdbx_strand_id
1 'polypeptide(L)'
;MCYTPRMDTSQIADRHKLVEWALDERLRRLVTAAEAKVLGRGGITIVAAATGVSRRAIHAGLKELEARHLEERPTGSRIRRPGAGRKSITETDTTLQVDLELLVEPVTRGDPDSPLRWTCKSLRTLAEELGKKGHRVSHTHVGKLLVKLGYSLQGNKKTLEGTSHPDRNVQFEHINAQVTDRLANGEPVISVDTKKKELIGRFKNNGKTWHPQGEPTEVKVHDFIEEAGRANPYGVYDIGADEGWVSVGTDHDTAAFAVQTIRRWWDVVGSQAYPNAKELLITADGGGSNGGRVRLWKLELQRFADEIGIPIRVCHYPPGTSKWNKIEHRLFSFITMNWRGEPLISHEVMLNLIANTKTKTGLSVKAELDNREYPKGIKVPDAEFAAIYIVKDDFHGDWNYSICPRDNL
;
A
#
# COMPACT_ATOMS: atom_id res chain seq x y z
N MET A 1 -80.17 -3.43 -22.44
CA MET A 1 -79.63 -3.34 -21.07
C MET A 1 -78.20 -3.81 -21.06
N CYS A 2 -77.27 -2.89 -21.07
CA CYS A 2 -75.84 -3.26 -20.95
C CYS A 2 -75.54 -3.52 -19.46
N TYR A 3 -75.28 -4.77 -19.16
CA TYR A 3 -74.80 -5.21 -17.84
C TYR A 3 -73.35 -4.84 -17.72
N THR A 4 -73.02 -3.71 -17.04
CA THR A 4 -71.69 -3.37 -16.60
C THR A 4 -71.44 -4.14 -15.30
N PRO A 5 -70.52 -5.10 -15.22
CA PRO A 5 -70.22 -5.75 -13.95
C PRO A 5 -69.64 -4.70 -13.03
N ARG A 6 -70.28 -4.49 -11.87
CA ARG A 6 -69.70 -3.73 -10.75
C ARG A 6 -68.43 -4.46 -10.32
N MET A 7 -67.28 -4.02 -10.78
CA MET A 7 -66.03 -4.57 -10.27
C MET A 7 -65.91 -4.29 -8.78
N ASP A 8 -65.78 -5.34 -8.00
CA ASP A 8 -65.72 -5.33 -6.58
C ASP A 8 -64.38 -4.69 -6.14
N THR A 9 -64.45 -3.66 -5.29
CA THR A 9 -63.26 -2.98 -4.71
C THR A 9 -62.32 -3.93 -4.01
N SER A 10 -62.82 -5.09 -3.51
CA SER A 10 -62.03 -6.13 -2.87
C SER A 10 -61.04 -6.78 -3.89
N GLN A 11 -61.47 -7.05 -5.07
CA GLN A 11 -60.62 -7.67 -6.14
C GLN A 11 -59.47 -6.74 -6.56
N ILE A 12 -59.68 -5.43 -6.56
CA ILE A 12 -58.60 -4.44 -6.82
C ILE A 12 -57.60 -4.40 -5.69
N ALA A 13 -58.08 -4.41 -4.43
CA ALA A 13 -57.24 -4.44 -3.26
C ALA A 13 -56.40 -5.72 -3.24
N ASP A 14 -56.98 -6.89 -3.53
CA ASP A 14 -56.30 -8.17 -3.53
C ASP A 14 -55.20 -8.23 -4.60
N ARG A 15 -55.49 -7.81 -5.84
CA ARG A 15 -54.47 -7.74 -6.90
C ARG A 15 -53.33 -6.81 -6.55
N HIS A 16 -53.62 -5.65 -5.97
CA HIS A 16 -52.60 -4.71 -5.54
C HIS A 16 -51.73 -5.30 -4.44
N LYS A 17 -52.33 -5.95 -3.46
CA LYS A 17 -51.63 -6.58 -2.33
C LYS A 17 -50.69 -7.70 -2.76
N LEU A 18 -51.11 -8.49 -3.78
CA LEU A 18 -50.25 -9.59 -4.32
C LEU A 18 -48.97 -9.09 -4.95
N VAL A 19 -48.91 -7.88 -5.48
CA VAL A 19 -47.73 -7.32 -6.18
C VAL A 19 -47.06 -6.17 -5.44
N GLU A 20 -47.63 -5.69 -4.34
CA GLU A 20 -47.17 -4.51 -3.61
C GLU A 20 -45.75 -4.59 -3.16
N TRP A 21 -45.29 -5.76 -2.75
CA TRP A 21 -43.91 -6.04 -2.35
C TRP A 21 -42.86 -5.81 -3.45
N ALA A 22 -43.27 -5.94 -4.72
CA ALA A 22 -42.39 -5.78 -5.89
C ALA A 22 -42.51 -4.37 -6.52
N LEU A 23 -43.43 -3.54 -6.06
CA LEU A 23 -43.67 -2.22 -6.63
C LEU A 23 -42.92 -1.12 -5.89
N ASP A 24 -42.00 -0.45 -6.60
CA ASP A 24 -41.48 0.83 -6.16
C ASP A 24 -42.54 1.97 -6.26
N GLU A 25 -42.18 3.17 -5.74
CA GLU A 25 -43.10 4.34 -5.73
C GLU A 25 -43.64 4.66 -7.14
N ARG A 26 -42.82 4.52 -8.17
CA ARG A 26 -43.18 4.80 -9.57
C ARG A 26 -44.11 3.71 -10.12
N LEU A 27 -43.71 2.46 -9.95
CA LEU A 27 -44.47 1.29 -10.44
C LEU A 27 -45.81 1.21 -9.75
N ARG A 28 -45.90 1.46 -8.42
CA ARG A 28 -47.14 1.55 -7.67
C ARG A 28 -48.06 2.60 -8.27
N ARG A 29 -47.56 3.79 -8.57
CA ARG A 29 -48.30 4.86 -9.22
C ARG A 29 -48.80 4.50 -10.61
N LEU A 30 -47.97 3.85 -11.44
CA LEU A 30 -48.32 3.43 -12.81
C LEU A 30 -49.35 2.32 -12.81
N VAL A 31 -49.17 1.30 -11.97
CA VAL A 31 -50.10 0.17 -11.85
C VAL A 31 -51.49 0.68 -11.39
N THR A 32 -51.55 1.48 -10.38
CA THR A 32 -52.83 2.04 -9.90
C THR A 32 -53.48 3.03 -10.88
N ALA A 33 -52.68 3.75 -11.66
CA ALA A 33 -53.16 4.60 -12.73
C ALA A 33 -53.74 3.77 -13.94
N ALA A 34 -53.06 2.66 -14.31
CA ALA A 34 -53.53 1.75 -15.34
C ALA A 34 -54.91 1.13 -14.95
N GLU A 35 -55.00 0.64 -13.73
CA GLU A 35 -56.27 0.11 -13.18
C GLU A 35 -57.37 1.17 -13.19
N ALA A 36 -57.07 2.40 -12.76
CA ALA A 36 -58.05 3.51 -12.79
C ALA A 36 -58.48 3.88 -14.21
N LYS A 37 -57.57 3.81 -15.18
CA LYS A 37 -57.84 4.06 -16.60
C LYS A 37 -58.80 3.02 -17.20
N VAL A 38 -58.62 1.75 -16.89
CA VAL A 38 -59.46 0.65 -17.33
C VAL A 38 -60.86 0.76 -16.77
N LEU A 39 -61.01 1.15 -15.51
CA LEU A 39 -62.32 1.36 -14.87
C LEU A 39 -63.09 2.57 -15.41
N GLY A 40 -62.41 3.52 -16.04
CA GLY A 40 -63.07 4.70 -16.62
C GLY A 40 -63.64 5.66 -15.56
N ARG A 41 -64.90 6.10 -15.80
CA ARG A 41 -65.54 7.12 -14.94
C ARG A 41 -65.67 6.64 -13.48
N GLY A 42 -65.05 7.36 -12.55
CA GLY A 42 -65.01 7.02 -11.12
C GLY A 42 -63.86 6.13 -10.70
N GLY A 43 -63.08 5.54 -11.64
CA GLY A 43 -61.99 4.59 -11.38
C GLY A 43 -60.92 5.10 -10.45
N ILE A 44 -60.56 6.39 -10.52
CA ILE A 44 -59.58 7.00 -9.64
C ILE A 44 -60.03 6.93 -8.17
N THR A 45 -61.29 7.19 -7.91
CA THR A 45 -61.87 7.14 -6.56
C THR A 45 -61.91 5.72 -6.02
N ILE A 46 -62.31 4.76 -6.86
CA ILE A 46 -62.40 3.35 -6.51
C ILE A 46 -60.99 2.78 -6.22
N VAL A 47 -60.04 3.01 -7.11
CA VAL A 47 -58.66 2.51 -6.93
C VAL A 47 -57.99 3.18 -5.75
N ALA A 48 -58.19 4.46 -5.53
CA ALA A 48 -57.65 5.16 -4.35
C ALA A 48 -58.18 4.56 -3.04
N ALA A 49 -59.45 4.25 -2.99
CA ALA A 49 -60.08 3.60 -1.83
C ALA A 49 -59.59 2.16 -1.64
N ALA A 50 -59.41 1.38 -2.70
CA ALA A 50 -58.99 0.00 -2.66
C ALA A 50 -57.51 -0.18 -2.30
N THR A 51 -56.63 0.72 -2.76
CA THR A 51 -55.16 0.55 -2.70
C THR A 51 -54.48 1.49 -1.68
N GLY A 52 -55.19 2.48 -1.13
CA GLY A 52 -54.61 3.50 -0.26
C GLY A 52 -53.71 4.52 -0.99
N VAL A 53 -53.55 4.39 -2.31
CA VAL A 53 -52.75 5.35 -3.09
C VAL A 53 -53.51 6.65 -3.30
N SER A 54 -52.90 7.78 -3.04
CA SER A 54 -53.57 9.08 -3.14
C SER A 54 -54.05 9.37 -4.56
N ARG A 55 -55.26 10.00 -4.66
CA ARG A 55 -55.80 10.43 -5.97
C ARG A 55 -54.80 11.27 -6.78
N ARG A 56 -54.01 12.12 -6.07
CA ARG A 56 -52.95 12.92 -6.72
C ARG A 56 -51.88 12.05 -7.37
N ALA A 57 -51.46 10.98 -6.70
CA ALA A 57 -50.49 10.04 -7.26
C ALA A 57 -51.06 9.29 -8.46
N ILE A 58 -52.32 8.85 -8.42
CA ILE A 58 -53.02 8.21 -9.52
C ILE A 58 -53.12 9.14 -10.75
N HIS A 59 -53.51 10.41 -10.52
CA HIS A 59 -53.53 11.42 -11.59
C HIS A 59 -52.14 11.66 -12.20
N ALA A 60 -51.09 11.69 -11.39
CA ALA A 60 -49.74 11.82 -11.87
C ALA A 60 -49.33 10.58 -12.74
N GLY A 61 -49.73 9.39 -12.30
CA GLY A 61 -49.53 8.15 -13.06
C GLY A 61 -50.28 8.14 -14.41
N LEU A 62 -51.52 8.64 -14.43
CA LEU A 62 -52.29 8.75 -15.70
C LEU A 62 -51.56 9.67 -16.70
N LYS A 63 -51.12 10.83 -16.26
CA LYS A 63 -50.29 11.74 -17.10
C LYS A 63 -49.03 11.07 -17.59
N GLU A 64 -48.37 10.27 -16.76
CA GLU A 64 -47.17 9.53 -17.13
C GLU A 64 -47.44 8.43 -18.12
N LEU A 65 -48.58 7.73 -18.03
CA LEU A 65 -49.04 6.75 -18.99
C LEU A 65 -49.41 7.36 -20.36
N GLU A 66 -49.98 8.57 -20.37
CA GLU A 66 -50.25 9.31 -21.59
C GLU A 66 -49.03 9.83 -22.30
N ALA A 67 -48.03 10.26 -21.54
CA ALA A 67 -46.73 10.75 -22.06
C ALA A 67 -45.81 9.60 -22.59
N ARG A 68 -46.19 8.34 -22.43
CA ARG A 68 -45.33 7.16 -22.73
C ARG A 68 -44.86 7.04 -24.19
N HIS A 69 -45.42 7.76 -25.10
CA HIS A 69 -45.04 7.79 -26.50
C HIS A 69 -43.85 8.70 -26.82
N LEU A 70 -43.32 9.47 -25.81
CA LEU A 70 -42.36 10.52 -26.03
C LEU A 70 -41.04 10.37 -25.23
N GLU A 71 -40.94 9.43 -24.29
CA GLU A 71 -39.74 9.31 -23.46
C GLU A 71 -39.28 7.85 -23.36
N GLU A 72 -38.04 7.60 -23.76
CA GLU A 72 -37.32 6.36 -23.47
C GLU A 72 -37.17 6.14 -21.96
N ARG A 73 -37.20 4.88 -21.52
CA ARG A 73 -36.97 4.53 -20.10
C ARG A 73 -35.66 5.11 -19.65
N PRO A 74 -35.61 5.79 -18.48
CA PRO A 74 -34.32 6.13 -17.88
C PRO A 74 -33.54 4.83 -17.64
N THR A 75 -32.42 4.67 -18.32
CA THR A 75 -31.48 3.58 -18.08
C THR A 75 -30.80 3.82 -16.73
N GLY A 76 -31.11 3.00 -15.72
CA GLY A 76 -30.47 3.03 -14.41
C GLY A 76 -31.44 2.86 -13.24
N SER A 77 -30.90 2.63 -12.06
CA SER A 77 -31.61 2.40 -10.79
C SER A 77 -32.38 3.63 -10.24
N ARG A 78 -32.49 4.73 -10.96
CA ARG A 78 -33.19 5.94 -10.52
C ARG A 78 -34.69 5.84 -10.74
N ILE A 79 -35.43 5.86 -9.63
CA ILE A 79 -36.91 5.82 -9.61
C ILE A 79 -37.51 7.19 -9.96
N ARG A 80 -36.78 8.29 -9.69
CA ARG A 80 -37.27 9.67 -9.87
C ARG A 80 -36.64 10.32 -11.09
N ARG A 81 -37.39 11.19 -11.77
CA ARG A 81 -36.90 11.98 -12.89
C ARG A 81 -35.69 12.86 -12.49
N PRO A 82 -34.75 13.16 -13.39
CA PRO A 82 -33.73 14.15 -13.14
C PRO A 82 -34.35 15.49 -12.68
N GLY A 83 -33.81 16.07 -11.62
CA GLY A 83 -34.34 17.30 -11.02
C GLY A 83 -35.52 17.13 -10.03
N ALA A 84 -36.15 15.95 -9.92
CA ALA A 84 -37.18 15.64 -8.94
C ALA A 84 -36.53 15.19 -7.63
N GLY A 85 -36.17 16.09 -6.78
CA GLY A 85 -35.58 15.82 -5.47
C GLY A 85 -35.38 17.09 -4.67
N ARG A 86 -34.88 16.94 -3.44
CA ARG A 86 -34.43 18.10 -2.66
C ARG A 86 -33.24 18.71 -3.40
N LYS A 87 -33.29 20.04 -3.65
CA LYS A 87 -32.16 20.77 -4.23
C LYS A 87 -30.89 20.52 -3.44
N SER A 88 -29.77 20.44 -4.12
CA SER A 88 -28.49 20.25 -3.44
C SER A 88 -28.18 21.48 -2.58
N ILE A 89 -27.43 21.29 -1.50
CA ILE A 89 -27.03 22.39 -0.63
C ILE A 89 -26.22 23.44 -1.41
N THR A 90 -25.48 23.03 -2.42
CA THR A 90 -24.69 23.92 -3.28
C THR A 90 -25.52 24.74 -4.27
N GLU A 91 -26.78 24.34 -4.51
CA GLU A 91 -27.75 25.14 -5.30
C GLU A 91 -28.47 26.20 -4.43
N THR A 92 -28.57 25.92 -3.13
CA THR A 92 -29.22 26.83 -2.18
C THR A 92 -28.27 27.77 -1.48
N ASP A 93 -27.01 27.36 -1.37
CA ASP A 93 -25.91 28.08 -0.75
C ASP A 93 -24.74 28.12 -1.73
N THR A 94 -24.72 29.16 -2.56
CA THR A 94 -23.79 29.28 -3.70
C THR A 94 -22.36 29.60 -3.31
N THR A 95 -22.14 30.14 -2.11
CA THR A 95 -20.81 30.51 -1.60
C THR A 95 -20.16 29.39 -0.78
N LEU A 96 -20.93 28.40 -0.34
CA LEU A 96 -20.45 27.28 0.48
C LEU A 96 -19.23 26.56 -0.12
N GLN A 97 -19.26 26.31 -1.41
CA GLN A 97 -18.19 25.59 -2.11
C GLN A 97 -16.90 26.40 -2.16
N VAL A 98 -17.00 27.69 -2.49
CA VAL A 98 -15.85 28.61 -2.55
C VAL A 98 -15.23 28.78 -1.16
N ASP A 99 -16.05 28.97 -0.14
CA ASP A 99 -15.56 29.10 1.23
C ASP A 99 -14.92 27.80 1.75
N LEU A 100 -15.41 26.64 1.34
CA LEU A 100 -14.78 25.36 1.66
C LEU A 100 -13.42 25.20 0.94
N GLU A 101 -13.33 25.54 -0.33
CA GLU A 101 -12.07 25.52 -1.09
C GLU A 101 -11.02 26.42 -0.45
N LEU A 102 -11.39 27.65 -0.09
CA LEU A 102 -10.51 28.59 0.60
C LEU A 102 -9.99 28.04 1.94
N LEU A 103 -10.80 27.25 2.65
CA LEU A 103 -10.40 26.64 3.92
C LEU A 103 -9.42 25.48 3.76
N VAL A 104 -9.35 24.84 2.59
CA VAL A 104 -8.51 23.66 2.32
C VAL A 104 -7.43 23.92 1.29
N GLU A 105 -7.41 25.07 0.65
CA GLU A 105 -6.42 25.44 -0.33
C GLU A 105 -4.99 25.45 0.27
N PRO A 106 -3.98 24.90 -0.41
CA PRO A 106 -2.60 24.84 0.10
C PRO A 106 -2.02 26.21 0.47
N VAL A 107 -2.37 27.26 -0.29
CA VAL A 107 -1.91 28.63 -0.03
C VAL A 107 -2.46 29.18 1.31
N THR A 108 -3.70 28.83 1.65
CA THR A 108 -4.28 29.23 2.94
C THR A 108 -3.77 28.42 4.13
N ARG A 109 -3.18 27.26 3.90
CA ARG A 109 -2.49 26.45 4.94
C ARG A 109 -1.20 27.10 5.40
N GLY A 110 -0.63 27.98 4.57
CA GLY A 110 0.56 28.74 4.88
C GLY A 110 1.86 27.97 4.84
N ASP A 111 2.91 28.70 5.13
CA ASP A 111 4.25 28.20 5.29
C ASP A 111 4.31 27.18 6.46
N PRO A 112 5.02 26.05 6.32
CA PRO A 112 5.29 25.13 7.42
C PRO A 112 5.87 25.82 8.65
N ASP A 113 6.59 26.93 8.46
CA ASP A 113 7.17 27.74 9.54
C ASP A 113 6.16 28.68 10.21
N SER A 114 4.91 28.74 9.73
CA SER A 114 3.83 29.54 10.31
C SER A 114 2.77 28.66 10.97
N PRO A 115 2.79 28.51 12.30
CA PRO A 115 1.88 27.60 13.02
C PRO A 115 0.40 27.93 12.89
N LEU A 116 0.04 29.11 12.41
CA LEU A 116 -1.35 29.57 12.26
C LEU A 116 -2.06 29.07 11.01
N ARG A 117 -1.35 28.51 10.03
CA ARG A 117 -1.92 28.13 8.73
C ARG A 117 -1.84 26.63 8.44
N TRP A 118 -1.11 25.88 9.23
CA TRP A 118 -1.06 24.44 9.16
C TRP A 118 -2.21 23.85 9.95
N THR A 119 -3.30 23.54 9.31
CA THR A 119 -4.40 22.87 9.99
C THR A 119 -4.70 21.55 9.31
N CYS A 120 -4.40 20.47 10.02
CA CYS A 120 -5.07 19.18 9.80
C CYS A 120 -6.52 19.33 10.28
N LYS A 121 -7.30 20.24 9.66
CA LYS A 121 -8.69 20.46 10.06
C LYS A 121 -9.48 19.19 9.83
N SER A 122 -10.10 18.69 10.89
CA SER A 122 -11.05 17.61 10.76
C SER A 122 -12.29 18.08 10.00
N LEU A 123 -13.05 17.17 9.42
CA LEU A 123 -14.31 17.51 8.76
C LEU A 123 -15.27 18.24 9.72
N ARG A 124 -15.19 17.98 11.02
CA ARG A 124 -15.99 18.68 12.05
C ARG A 124 -15.54 20.13 12.21
N THR A 125 -14.24 20.34 12.31
CA THR A 125 -13.65 21.70 12.39
C THR A 125 -13.97 22.51 11.13
N LEU A 126 -13.89 21.90 9.93
CA LEU A 126 -14.30 22.57 8.69
C LEU A 126 -15.77 22.96 8.70
N ALA A 127 -16.65 22.06 9.19
CA ALA A 127 -18.07 22.36 9.29
C ALA A 127 -18.36 23.50 10.31
N GLU A 128 -17.64 23.55 11.43
CA GLU A 128 -17.72 24.61 12.42
C GLU A 128 -17.27 25.96 11.86
N GLU A 129 -16.15 25.99 11.12
CA GLU A 129 -15.66 27.23 10.51
C GLU A 129 -16.55 27.73 9.38
N LEU A 130 -17.11 26.82 8.59
CA LEU A 130 -18.16 27.16 7.64
C LEU A 130 -19.43 27.70 8.36
N GLY A 131 -19.75 27.14 9.51
CA GLY A 131 -20.83 27.65 10.37
C GLY A 131 -20.60 29.09 10.84
N LYS A 132 -19.37 29.45 11.20
CA LYS A 132 -18.96 30.82 11.55
C LYS A 132 -19.13 31.81 10.38
N LYS A 133 -18.97 31.30 9.14
CA LYS A 133 -19.21 32.06 7.91
C LYS A 133 -20.71 32.11 7.48
N GLY A 134 -21.59 31.49 8.24
CA GLY A 134 -23.05 31.50 8.01
C GLY A 134 -23.60 30.27 7.29
N HIS A 135 -22.75 29.28 6.93
CA HIS A 135 -23.19 28.07 6.24
C HIS A 135 -23.79 27.04 7.22
N ARG A 136 -24.90 26.41 6.85
CA ARG A 136 -25.51 25.31 7.62
C ARG A 136 -25.17 23.96 6.97
N VAL A 137 -23.99 23.42 7.26
CA VAL A 137 -23.53 22.18 6.66
C VAL A 137 -23.01 21.19 7.72
N SER A 138 -23.34 19.91 7.57
CA SER A 138 -22.82 18.86 8.46
C SER A 138 -21.44 18.41 8.01
N HIS A 139 -20.61 17.90 8.94
CA HIS A 139 -19.28 17.33 8.65
C HIS A 139 -19.32 16.21 7.62
N THR A 140 -20.38 15.38 7.63
CA THR A 140 -20.56 14.33 6.61
C THR A 140 -20.76 14.93 5.21
N HIS A 141 -21.45 16.06 5.13
CA HIS A 141 -21.69 16.74 3.85
C HIS A 141 -20.44 17.45 3.35
N VAL A 142 -19.65 18.05 4.27
CA VAL A 142 -18.33 18.60 3.96
C VAL A 142 -17.42 17.54 3.32
N GLY A 143 -17.38 16.32 3.88
CA GLY A 143 -16.63 15.22 3.28
C GLY A 143 -17.07 14.88 1.86
N LYS A 144 -18.39 14.84 1.60
CA LYS A 144 -18.94 14.60 0.24
C LYS A 144 -18.61 15.74 -0.72
N LEU A 145 -18.63 16.98 -0.25
CA LEU A 145 -18.25 18.14 -1.07
C LEU A 145 -16.76 18.09 -1.42
N LEU A 146 -15.89 17.79 -0.47
CA LEU A 146 -14.44 17.64 -0.73
C LEU A 146 -14.16 16.58 -1.81
N VAL A 147 -14.81 15.41 -1.72
CA VAL A 147 -14.68 14.37 -2.75
C VAL A 147 -15.17 14.87 -4.11
N LYS A 148 -16.30 15.61 -4.16
CA LYS A 148 -16.83 16.21 -5.39
C LYS A 148 -15.88 17.26 -5.98
N LEU A 149 -15.12 17.97 -5.15
CA LEU A 149 -14.07 18.94 -5.53
C LEU A 149 -12.74 18.27 -5.89
N GLY A 150 -12.67 16.94 -5.91
CA GLY A 150 -11.45 16.21 -6.27
C GLY A 150 -10.46 16.03 -5.11
N TYR A 151 -10.83 16.39 -3.89
CA TYR A 151 -9.97 16.18 -2.72
C TYR A 151 -10.15 14.78 -2.15
N SER A 152 -9.05 14.18 -1.72
CA SER A 152 -9.04 12.93 -0.95
C SER A 152 -7.94 12.98 0.11
N LEU A 153 -8.07 12.17 1.15
CA LEU A 153 -7.00 12.02 2.13
C LEU A 153 -5.81 11.34 1.46
N GLN A 154 -4.66 12.03 1.42
CA GLN A 154 -3.42 11.54 0.83
C GLN A 154 -2.39 11.30 1.93
N GLY A 155 -1.76 10.14 1.89
CA GLY A 155 -0.55 9.89 2.66
C GLY A 155 0.69 10.48 1.96
N ASN A 156 1.76 10.68 2.71
CA ASN A 156 3.03 11.09 2.12
C ASN A 156 3.53 10.03 1.16
N LYS A 157 3.86 10.43 -0.06
CA LYS A 157 4.43 9.55 -1.09
C LYS A 157 5.94 9.78 -1.15
N LYS A 158 6.72 8.73 -0.91
CA LYS A 158 8.18 8.77 -1.05
C LYS A 158 8.57 8.77 -2.54
N THR A 159 8.60 9.95 -3.16
CA THR A 159 8.94 10.12 -4.59
C THR A 159 10.12 11.03 -4.81
N LEU A 160 10.49 11.85 -3.83
CA LEU A 160 11.65 12.71 -3.93
C LEU A 160 12.90 11.85 -3.70
N GLU A 161 13.63 11.61 -4.77
CA GLU A 161 14.96 11.02 -4.73
C GLU A 161 15.97 12.15 -4.48
N GLY A 162 17.10 11.80 -3.84
CA GLY A 162 18.23 12.73 -3.73
C GLY A 162 18.79 13.14 -5.09
N THR A 163 19.95 13.78 -5.10
CA THR A 163 20.66 14.18 -6.33
C THR A 163 20.75 13.02 -7.31
N SER A 164 20.20 13.18 -8.52
CA SER A 164 20.32 12.20 -9.58
C SER A 164 21.72 12.29 -10.20
N HIS A 165 22.47 11.17 -10.14
CA HIS A 165 23.74 11.10 -10.86
C HIS A 165 23.52 11.03 -12.38
N PRO A 166 24.32 11.72 -13.22
CA PRO A 166 24.16 11.69 -14.69
C PRO A 166 24.13 10.27 -15.25
N ASP A 167 25.03 9.39 -14.75
CA ASP A 167 25.17 8.03 -15.23
C ASP A 167 24.23 7.02 -14.54
N ARG A 168 23.21 7.51 -13.86
CA ARG A 168 22.24 6.68 -13.14
C ARG A 168 21.66 5.58 -14.03
N ASN A 169 21.15 5.93 -15.20
CA ASN A 169 20.52 4.96 -16.10
C ASN A 169 21.51 3.96 -16.65
N VAL A 170 22.71 4.43 -17.03
CA VAL A 170 23.77 3.58 -17.54
C VAL A 170 24.23 2.57 -16.48
N GLN A 171 24.30 2.97 -15.20
CA GLN A 171 24.60 2.05 -14.11
C GLN A 171 23.52 0.97 -13.93
N PHE A 172 22.23 1.33 -14.05
CA PHE A 172 21.15 0.33 -14.03
C PHE A 172 21.27 -0.67 -15.19
N GLU A 173 21.58 -0.20 -16.39
CA GLU A 173 21.79 -1.05 -17.56
C GLU A 173 22.99 -1.95 -17.35
N HIS A 174 24.10 -1.43 -16.81
CA HIS A 174 25.28 -2.20 -16.44
C HIS A 174 24.95 -3.31 -15.45
N ILE A 175 24.29 -2.98 -14.30
CA ILE A 175 23.87 -3.97 -13.32
C ILE A 175 22.98 -5.04 -13.97
N ASN A 176 22.00 -4.64 -14.77
CA ASN A 176 21.10 -5.58 -15.42
C ASN A 176 21.84 -6.53 -16.37
N ALA A 177 22.78 -6.02 -17.14
CA ALA A 177 23.62 -6.83 -18.04
C ALA A 177 24.45 -7.85 -17.23
N GLN A 178 25.11 -7.40 -16.15
CA GLN A 178 25.89 -8.26 -15.26
C GLN A 178 25.03 -9.36 -14.62
N VAL A 179 23.85 -9.02 -14.13
CA VAL A 179 22.90 -9.97 -13.53
C VAL A 179 22.41 -10.99 -14.56
N THR A 180 22.01 -10.54 -15.75
CA THR A 180 21.48 -11.40 -16.80
C THR A 180 22.53 -12.40 -17.29
N ASP A 181 23.76 -11.95 -17.49
CA ASP A 181 24.87 -12.79 -17.95
C ASP A 181 25.19 -13.90 -16.93
N ARG A 182 25.32 -13.56 -15.63
CA ARG A 182 25.63 -14.54 -14.58
C ARG A 182 24.51 -15.56 -14.41
N LEU A 183 23.25 -15.11 -14.39
CA LEU A 183 22.12 -16.03 -14.31
C LEU A 183 22.07 -16.98 -15.50
N ALA A 184 22.37 -16.51 -16.71
CA ALA A 184 22.45 -17.36 -17.90
C ALA A 184 23.55 -18.40 -17.82
N ASN A 185 24.66 -18.11 -17.11
CA ASN A 185 25.79 -19.01 -16.88
C ASN A 185 25.63 -19.89 -15.63
N GLY A 186 24.50 -19.78 -14.90
CA GLY A 186 24.23 -20.55 -13.68
C GLY A 186 25.05 -20.09 -12.47
N GLU A 187 25.60 -18.89 -12.49
CA GLU A 187 26.36 -18.31 -11.39
C GLU A 187 25.43 -17.71 -10.32
N PRO A 188 25.83 -17.73 -9.04
CA PRO A 188 25.06 -17.13 -7.96
C PRO A 188 24.99 -15.61 -8.08
N VAL A 189 23.77 -15.07 -8.03
CA VAL A 189 23.51 -13.63 -8.06
C VAL A 189 22.61 -13.26 -6.90
N ILE A 190 23.14 -12.47 -5.97
CA ILE A 190 22.41 -12.05 -4.78
C ILE A 190 22.18 -10.54 -4.73
N SER A 191 21.06 -10.16 -4.15
CA SER A 191 20.74 -8.79 -3.79
C SER A 191 20.74 -8.68 -2.27
N VAL A 192 21.49 -7.73 -1.71
CA VAL A 192 21.68 -7.60 -0.27
C VAL A 192 21.31 -6.22 0.25
N ASP A 193 20.76 -6.16 1.45
CA ASP A 193 20.50 -4.90 2.15
C ASP A 193 20.12 -5.15 3.61
N THR A 194 20.13 -4.06 4.40
CA THR A 194 19.58 -4.02 5.77
C THR A 194 18.13 -3.59 5.72
N LYS A 195 17.23 -4.44 6.20
CA LYS A 195 15.85 -4.03 6.44
C LYS A 195 15.81 -3.01 7.59
N LYS A 196 14.85 -2.08 7.53
CA LYS A 196 14.60 -1.14 8.64
C LYS A 196 14.66 -1.86 9.99
N LYS A 197 15.39 -1.27 10.93
CA LYS A 197 15.49 -1.75 12.31
C LYS A 197 14.12 -1.71 12.99
N GLU A 198 13.79 -2.80 13.68
CA GLU A 198 12.50 -2.95 14.35
C GLU A 198 12.69 -2.99 15.86
N LEU A 199 11.77 -2.38 16.60
CA LEU A 199 11.73 -2.48 18.06
C LEU A 199 11.21 -3.86 18.47
N ILE A 200 11.88 -4.48 19.43
CA ILE A 200 11.45 -5.75 20.01
C ILE A 200 10.70 -5.46 21.30
N GLY A 201 9.45 -5.94 21.36
CA GLY A 201 8.55 -5.73 22.47
C GLY A 201 7.09 -5.54 22.03
N ARG A 202 6.24 -5.18 22.99
CA ARG A 202 4.82 -4.89 22.72
C ARG A 202 4.64 -3.50 22.12
N PHE A 203 5.26 -3.24 20.98
CA PHE A 203 5.15 -1.97 20.26
C PHE A 203 4.20 -2.08 19.07
N LYS A 204 3.58 -0.94 18.71
CA LYS A 204 2.68 -0.87 17.58
C LYS A 204 3.44 -1.12 16.27
N ASN A 205 3.04 -2.16 15.55
CA ASN A 205 3.48 -2.38 14.19
C ASN A 205 2.44 -1.85 13.18
N ASN A 206 2.91 -1.38 12.03
CA ASN A 206 2.05 -0.80 11.01
C ASN A 206 1.14 -1.86 10.37
N GLY A 207 -0.07 -1.43 10.02
CA GLY A 207 -1.06 -2.25 9.36
C GLY A 207 -2.19 -2.70 10.27
N LYS A 208 -2.95 -3.70 9.80
CA LYS A 208 -4.09 -4.29 10.52
C LYS A 208 -4.12 -5.78 10.23
N THR A 209 -4.47 -6.57 11.23
CA THR A 209 -4.74 -8.00 11.13
C THR A 209 -6.13 -8.32 11.68
N TRP A 210 -6.61 -9.53 11.44
CA TRP A 210 -7.95 -9.94 11.86
C TRP A 210 -7.93 -10.42 13.32
N HIS A 211 -8.73 -9.78 14.17
CA HIS A 211 -9.02 -10.16 15.55
C HIS A 211 -10.53 -10.20 15.76
N PRO A 212 -11.02 -10.86 16.81
CA PRO A 212 -12.41 -10.73 17.22
C PRO A 212 -12.79 -9.26 17.39
N GLN A 213 -14.02 -8.92 17.06
CA GLN A 213 -14.49 -7.53 17.14
C GLN A 213 -14.45 -7.03 18.59
N GLY A 214 -13.73 -5.95 18.82
CA GLY A 214 -13.57 -5.35 20.15
C GLY A 214 -12.37 -5.90 20.95
N GLU A 215 -11.59 -6.84 20.39
CA GLU A 215 -10.42 -7.46 21.03
C GLU A 215 -9.13 -7.21 20.24
N PRO A 216 -8.70 -5.95 20.07
CA PRO A 216 -7.44 -5.67 19.40
C PRO A 216 -6.25 -6.11 20.27
N THR A 217 -5.13 -6.47 19.63
CA THR A 217 -3.88 -6.69 20.37
C THR A 217 -3.45 -5.39 21.05
N GLU A 218 -3.36 -5.39 22.37
CA GLU A 218 -2.91 -4.25 23.15
C GLU A 218 -1.39 -4.09 23.05
N VAL A 219 -0.95 -2.87 22.81
CA VAL A 219 0.44 -2.47 22.69
C VAL A 219 0.74 -1.26 23.56
N LYS A 220 2.01 -0.99 23.80
CA LYS A 220 2.45 0.14 24.63
C LYS A 220 2.08 1.48 23.99
N VAL A 221 1.79 2.46 24.85
CA VAL A 221 1.47 3.83 24.43
C VAL A 221 2.71 4.56 23.91
N HIS A 222 3.90 4.22 24.46
CA HIS A 222 5.17 4.86 24.11
C HIS A 222 6.19 3.83 23.62
N ASP A 223 6.96 4.19 22.61
CA ASP A 223 8.00 3.35 21.98
C ASP A 223 9.38 3.51 22.66
N PHE A 224 9.43 3.38 24.00
CA PHE A 224 10.71 3.37 24.71
C PHE A 224 11.41 2.02 24.51
N ILE A 225 12.72 2.08 24.18
CA ILE A 225 13.53 0.88 23.97
C ILE A 225 13.61 0.10 25.30
N GLU A 226 13.27 -1.17 25.26
CA GLU A 226 13.34 -2.12 26.36
C GLU A 226 14.66 -2.91 26.34
N GLU A 227 14.83 -3.83 27.31
CA GLU A 227 16.01 -4.71 27.39
C GLU A 227 16.24 -5.53 26.11
N ALA A 228 15.17 -5.95 25.44
CA ALA A 228 15.26 -6.65 24.16
C ALA A 228 15.78 -5.79 22.99
N GLY A 229 15.84 -4.46 23.18
CA GLY A 229 16.47 -3.52 22.27
C GLY A 229 15.81 -3.43 20.90
N ARG A 230 16.66 -3.42 19.87
CA ARG A 230 16.26 -3.38 18.45
C ARG A 230 16.87 -4.55 17.71
N ALA A 231 16.12 -5.14 16.83
CA ALA A 231 16.62 -6.12 15.88
C ALA A 231 17.07 -5.43 14.59
N ASN A 232 18.17 -5.92 14.03
CA ASN A 232 18.73 -5.48 12.75
C ASN A 232 18.64 -6.64 11.75
N PRO A 233 17.54 -6.77 10.96
CA PRO A 233 17.47 -7.81 9.95
C PRO A 233 18.32 -7.41 8.75
N TYR A 234 19.31 -8.21 8.42
CA TYR A 234 20.07 -8.10 7.17
C TYR A 234 19.68 -9.25 6.25
N GLY A 235 19.33 -8.94 5.02
CA GLY A 235 18.83 -9.88 4.04
C GLY A 235 19.80 -10.19 2.93
N VAL A 236 19.75 -11.43 2.45
CA VAL A 236 20.32 -11.91 1.20
C VAL A 236 19.17 -12.49 0.39
N TYR A 237 18.96 -11.98 -0.80
CA TYR A 237 17.96 -12.49 -1.74
C TYR A 237 18.66 -13.07 -2.95
N ASP A 238 18.54 -14.38 -3.12
CA ASP A 238 19.03 -15.09 -4.31
C ASP A 238 18.07 -14.82 -5.46
N ILE A 239 18.58 -14.12 -6.48
CA ILE A 239 17.77 -13.68 -7.63
C ILE A 239 17.45 -14.86 -8.55
N GLY A 240 18.33 -15.83 -8.64
CA GLY A 240 18.17 -17.01 -9.50
C GLY A 240 17.18 -18.02 -8.93
N ALA A 241 17.28 -18.28 -7.63
CA ALA A 241 16.46 -19.28 -6.93
C ALA A 241 15.10 -18.73 -6.42
N ASP A 242 14.90 -17.41 -6.39
CA ASP A 242 13.78 -16.73 -5.69
C ASP A 242 13.72 -17.14 -4.20
N GLU A 243 14.89 -17.19 -3.53
CA GLU A 243 15.01 -17.56 -2.14
C GLU A 243 15.59 -16.43 -1.29
N GLY A 244 15.13 -16.31 -0.05
CA GLY A 244 15.59 -15.33 0.92
C GLY A 244 16.33 -15.96 2.09
N TRP A 245 17.39 -15.30 2.55
CA TRP A 245 18.05 -15.54 3.81
C TRP A 245 18.06 -14.26 4.63
N VAL A 246 17.76 -14.33 5.93
CA VAL A 246 17.79 -13.18 6.81
C VAL A 246 18.49 -13.52 8.12
N SER A 247 19.58 -12.83 8.42
CA SER A 247 20.15 -12.83 9.77
C SER A 247 19.55 -11.69 10.59
N VAL A 248 18.97 -12.02 11.72
CA VAL A 248 18.43 -11.06 12.68
C VAL A 248 19.50 -10.75 13.72
N GLY A 249 20.21 -9.66 13.52
CA GLY A 249 21.26 -9.22 14.45
C GLY A 249 20.71 -8.54 15.70
N THR A 250 21.27 -8.84 16.84
CA THR A 250 20.92 -8.23 18.13
C THR A 250 21.82 -7.06 18.50
N ASP A 251 22.95 -6.88 17.82
CA ASP A 251 23.93 -5.81 18.10
C ASP A 251 23.86 -4.70 17.03
N HIS A 252 24.94 -4.43 16.34
CA HIS A 252 25.06 -3.31 15.42
C HIS A 252 25.03 -3.73 13.94
N ASP A 253 24.37 -2.92 13.14
CA ASP A 253 24.40 -3.01 11.69
C ASP A 253 25.73 -2.43 11.18
N THR A 254 26.71 -3.28 11.01
CA THR A 254 28.07 -2.94 10.54
C THR A 254 28.43 -3.74 9.28
N ALA A 255 29.49 -3.34 8.60
CA ALA A 255 29.98 -4.08 7.43
C ALA A 255 30.38 -5.53 7.77
N ALA A 256 30.93 -5.76 8.98
CA ALA A 256 31.26 -7.09 9.45
C ALA A 256 30.01 -7.98 9.60
N PHE A 257 28.92 -7.43 10.15
CA PHE A 257 27.63 -8.13 10.24
C PHE A 257 27.06 -8.42 8.85
N ALA A 258 27.11 -7.44 7.95
CA ALA A 258 26.61 -7.60 6.59
C ALA A 258 27.31 -8.76 5.85
N VAL A 259 28.67 -8.77 5.84
CA VAL A 259 29.42 -9.85 5.19
C VAL A 259 29.26 -11.18 5.92
N GLN A 260 29.17 -11.16 7.25
CA GLN A 260 28.88 -12.38 8.01
C GLN A 260 27.53 -13.01 7.65
N THR A 261 26.51 -12.18 7.39
CA THR A 261 25.21 -12.69 6.90
C THR A 261 25.35 -13.33 5.52
N ILE A 262 26.11 -12.72 4.60
CA ILE A 262 26.38 -13.29 3.27
C ILE A 262 27.15 -14.61 3.39
N ARG A 263 28.15 -14.68 4.28
CA ARG A 263 28.91 -15.92 4.58
C ARG A 263 27.98 -17.02 5.08
N ARG A 264 27.08 -16.72 6.02
CA ARG A 264 26.12 -17.70 6.54
C ARG A 264 25.16 -18.20 5.48
N TRP A 265 24.66 -17.32 4.61
CA TRP A 265 23.87 -17.72 3.44
C TRP A 265 24.68 -18.68 2.54
N TRP A 266 25.93 -18.35 2.26
CA TRP A 266 26.80 -19.20 1.43
C TRP A 266 27.01 -20.57 2.05
N ASP A 267 27.35 -20.63 3.34
CA ASP A 267 27.64 -21.88 4.04
C ASP A 267 26.42 -22.82 4.09
N VAL A 268 25.23 -22.26 4.27
CA VAL A 268 24.00 -23.05 4.51
C VAL A 268 23.21 -23.31 3.23
N VAL A 269 23.29 -22.43 2.26
CA VAL A 269 22.48 -22.47 1.03
C VAL A 269 23.33 -22.38 -0.22
N GLY A 270 24.11 -21.32 -0.36
CA GLY A 270 24.78 -20.97 -1.61
C GLY A 270 25.75 -22.03 -2.10
N SER A 271 26.61 -22.56 -1.24
CA SER A 271 27.60 -23.58 -1.62
C SER A 271 26.97 -24.88 -2.12
N GLN A 272 25.80 -25.23 -1.60
CA GLN A 272 25.06 -26.43 -2.03
C GLN A 272 24.27 -26.17 -3.34
N ALA A 273 23.69 -24.98 -3.47
CA ALA A 273 22.94 -24.59 -4.66
C ALA A 273 23.85 -24.34 -5.87
N TYR A 274 25.07 -23.86 -5.63
CA TYR A 274 26.04 -23.47 -6.66
C TYR A 274 27.41 -24.15 -6.47
N PRO A 275 27.51 -25.49 -6.52
CA PRO A 275 28.73 -26.22 -6.19
C PRO A 275 29.86 -25.98 -7.19
N ASN A 276 29.57 -25.47 -8.37
CA ASN A 276 30.52 -25.17 -9.44
C ASN A 276 30.66 -23.67 -9.71
N ALA A 277 30.23 -22.82 -8.78
CA ALA A 277 30.32 -21.38 -8.96
C ALA A 277 31.74 -20.91 -9.18
N LYS A 278 31.92 -20.04 -10.16
CA LYS A 278 33.23 -19.45 -10.52
C LYS A 278 33.32 -18.00 -10.03
N GLU A 279 32.21 -17.37 -9.76
CA GLU A 279 32.11 -16.00 -9.26
C GLU A 279 30.78 -15.85 -8.45
N LEU A 280 30.78 -15.00 -7.43
CA LEU A 280 29.58 -14.58 -6.74
C LEU A 280 29.29 -13.11 -7.10
N LEU A 281 28.12 -12.81 -7.70
CA LEU A 281 27.70 -11.43 -7.96
C LEU A 281 26.80 -10.92 -6.82
N ILE A 282 27.22 -9.81 -6.22
CA ILE A 282 26.46 -9.07 -5.20
C ILE A 282 25.95 -7.76 -5.78
N THR A 283 24.65 -7.53 -5.73
CA THR A 283 24.04 -6.22 -5.97
C THR A 283 23.64 -5.58 -4.64
N ALA A 284 24.07 -4.35 -4.39
CA ALA A 284 23.87 -3.68 -3.11
C ALA A 284 23.65 -2.18 -3.30
N ASP A 285 23.01 -1.52 -2.32
CA ASP A 285 23.00 -0.05 -2.34
C ASP A 285 24.41 0.55 -2.08
N GLY A 286 24.58 1.83 -2.45
CA GLY A 286 25.85 2.55 -2.24
C GLY A 286 26.07 3.07 -0.82
N GLY A 287 25.14 2.82 0.12
CA GLY A 287 25.16 3.37 1.49
C GLY A 287 25.08 2.30 2.58
N GLY A 288 25.07 2.72 3.84
CA GLY A 288 24.94 1.81 4.99
C GLY A 288 26.12 0.90 5.21
N SER A 289 25.87 -0.30 5.77
CA SER A 289 26.87 -1.31 6.12
C SER A 289 27.56 -1.92 4.89
N ASN A 290 26.89 -1.97 3.74
CA ASN A 290 27.37 -2.48 2.47
C ASN A 290 27.84 -1.38 1.50
N GLY A 291 28.08 -0.16 1.99
CA GLY A 291 28.47 0.97 1.15
C GLY A 291 29.83 0.82 0.48
N GLY A 292 29.93 1.16 -0.82
CA GLY A 292 31.16 1.05 -1.61
C GLY A 292 32.36 1.89 -1.09
N ARG A 293 32.14 2.88 -0.22
CA ARG A 293 33.16 3.68 0.43
C ARG A 293 33.65 3.09 1.76
N VAL A 294 32.99 2.07 2.27
CA VAL A 294 33.30 1.46 3.57
C VAL A 294 34.49 0.51 3.42
N ARG A 295 35.65 0.87 3.98
CA ARG A 295 36.86 0.03 3.92
C ARG A 295 36.66 -1.34 4.57
N LEU A 296 35.94 -1.40 5.68
CA LEU A 296 35.65 -2.64 6.39
C LEU A 296 34.81 -3.59 5.54
N TRP A 297 33.86 -3.10 4.75
CA TRP A 297 33.09 -3.90 3.79
C TRP A 297 34.02 -4.64 2.81
N LYS A 298 34.96 -3.92 2.22
CA LYS A 298 35.92 -4.49 1.28
C LYS A 298 36.89 -5.48 1.93
N LEU A 299 37.35 -5.18 3.16
CA LEU A 299 38.21 -6.07 3.91
C LEU A 299 37.51 -7.38 4.28
N GLU A 300 36.28 -7.30 4.76
CA GLU A 300 35.51 -8.51 5.12
C GLU A 300 35.15 -9.33 3.88
N LEU A 301 34.85 -8.69 2.75
CA LEU A 301 34.68 -9.39 1.46
C LEU A 301 35.96 -10.06 1.00
N GLN A 302 37.13 -9.45 1.21
CA GLN A 302 38.41 -10.09 0.91
C GLN A 302 38.59 -11.38 1.72
N ARG A 303 38.34 -11.29 3.04
CA ARG A 303 38.41 -12.48 3.90
C ARG A 303 37.46 -13.58 3.41
N PHE A 304 36.27 -13.18 3.03
CA PHE A 304 35.27 -14.11 2.52
C PHE A 304 35.65 -14.69 1.14
N ALA A 305 36.19 -13.90 0.21
CA ALA A 305 36.69 -14.39 -1.08
C ALA A 305 37.82 -15.41 -0.90
N ASP A 306 38.73 -15.14 0.03
CA ASP A 306 39.83 -16.06 0.37
C ASP A 306 39.30 -17.40 0.94
N GLU A 307 38.26 -17.37 1.75
CA GLU A 307 37.63 -18.55 2.34
C GLU A 307 36.92 -19.43 1.30
N ILE A 308 36.19 -18.82 0.37
CA ILE A 308 35.41 -19.57 -0.63
C ILE A 308 36.17 -19.87 -1.92
N GLY A 309 37.31 -19.25 -2.11
CA GLY A 309 38.21 -19.49 -3.25
C GLY A 309 37.69 -18.97 -4.59
N ILE A 310 36.65 -18.16 -4.63
CA ILE A 310 36.11 -17.57 -5.86
C ILE A 310 36.02 -16.04 -5.76
N PRO A 311 36.16 -15.32 -6.88
CA PRO A 311 35.94 -13.87 -6.91
C PRO A 311 34.56 -13.46 -6.49
N ILE A 312 34.47 -12.34 -5.77
CA ILE A 312 33.23 -11.71 -5.39
C ILE A 312 33.10 -10.39 -6.16
N ARG A 313 32.18 -10.35 -7.11
CA ARG A 313 31.87 -9.15 -7.86
C ARG A 313 30.79 -8.34 -7.14
N VAL A 314 30.99 -7.04 -7.02
CA VAL A 314 30.04 -6.12 -6.41
C VAL A 314 29.61 -5.06 -7.39
N CYS A 315 28.29 -4.86 -7.53
CA CYS A 315 27.72 -3.76 -8.28
C CYS A 315 26.81 -2.95 -7.36
N HIS A 316 27.18 -1.71 -7.10
CA HIS A 316 26.38 -0.80 -6.27
C HIS A 316 25.37 -0.03 -7.10
N TYR A 317 24.15 0.07 -6.58
CA TYR A 317 23.15 0.97 -7.14
C TYR A 317 23.58 2.44 -7.00
N PRO A 318 23.20 3.31 -7.94
CA PRO A 318 23.51 4.73 -7.88
C PRO A 318 22.96 5.36 -6.58
N PRO A 319 23.59 6.43 -6.04
CA PRO A 319 23.13 7.12 -4.87
C PRO A 319 21.66 7.55 -4.97
N GLY A 320 20.89 7.40 -3.88
CA GLY A 320 19.48 7.79 -3.83
C GLY A 320 18.50 6.81 -4.50
N THR A 321 18.96 5.65 -4.95
CA THR A 321 18.15 4.68 -5.68
C THR A 321 17.90 3.36 -4.95
N SER A 322 18.10 3.32 -3.63
CA SER A 322 17.93 2.13 -2.78
C SER A 322 16.60 1.41 -3.00
N LYS A 323 15.52 2.16 -3.24
CA LYS A 323 14.20 1.57 -3.54
C LYS A 323 14.19 0.66 -4.79
N TRP A 324 15.20 0.71 -5.65
CA TRP A 324 15.32 -0.14 -6.84
C TRP A 324 16.11 -1.43 -6.59
N ASN A 325 16.70 -1.57 -5.39
CA ASN A 325 17.34 -2.82 -4.99
C ASN A 325 16.29 -3.95 -4.96
N LYS A 326 16.56 -5.06 -5.64
CA LYS A 326 15.59 -6.15 -5.82
C LYS A 326 15.11 -6.74 -4.50
N ILE A 327 15.97 -6.82 -3.51
CA ILE A 327 15.63 -7.34 -2.19
C ILE A 327 14.49 -6.58 -1.51
N GLU A 328 14.39 -5.26 -1.72
CA GLU A 328 13.32 -4.43 -1.14
C GLU A 328 11.93 -4.88 -1.61
N HIS A 329 11.80 -5.21 -2.89
CA HIS A 329 10.53 -5.58 -3.49
C HIS A 329 10.26 -7.08 -3.45
N ARG A 330 11.31 -7.91 -3.50
CA ARG A 330 11.19 -9.36 -3.62
C ARG A 330 11.24 -10.09 -2.30
N LEU A 331 11.84 -9.50 -1.26
CA LEU A 331 11.98 -10.10 0.06
C LEU A 331 11.35 -9.23 1.16
N PHE A 332 11.85 -8.01 1.36
CA PHE A 332 11.48 -7.17 2.51
C PHE A 332 10.02 -6.71 2.49
N SER A 333 9.45 -6.47 1.31
CA SER A 333 8.02 -6.14 1.18
C SER A 333 7.13 -7.29 1.67
N PHE A 334 7.47 -8.55 1.34
CA PHE A 334 6.71 -9.73 1.77
C PHE A 334 6.88 -10.02 3.26
N ILE A 335 8.10 -9.84 3.80
CA ILE A 335 8.32 -9.92 5.25
C ILE A 335 7.46 -8.87 5.96
N THR A 336 7.45 -7.64 5.48
CA THR A 336 6.63 -6.55 6.05
C THR A 336 5.14 -6.87 5.98
N MET A 337 4.65 -7.48 4.92
CA MET A 337 3.26 -7.93 4.82
C MET A 337 2.94 -9.05 5.81
N ASN A 338 3.89 -9.97 6.04
CA ASN A 338 3.68 -11.12 6.92
C ASN A 338 3.56 -10.75 8.40
N TRP A 339 4.27 -9.72 8.86
CA TRP A 339 4.16 -9.25 10.26
C TRP A 339 3.30 -7.99 10.44
N ARG A 340 2.57 -7.64 9.41
CA ARG A 340 1.72 -6.45 9.40
C ARG A 340 0.66 -6.51 10.49
N GLY A 341 0.64 -5.49 11.37
CA GLY A 341 -0.33 -5.37 12.44
C GLY A 341 -0.03 -6.24 13.68
N GLU A 342 1.04 -7.08 13.65
CA GLU A 342 1.45 -7.90 14.78
C GLU A 342 2.65 -7.27 15.51
N PRO A 343 2.63 -7.16 16.84
CA PRO A 343 3.78 -6.68 17.60
C PRO A 343 4.91 -7.72 17.59
N LEU A 344 6.14 -7.27 17.40
CA LEU A 344 7.33 -8.12 17.42
C LEU A 344 7.81 -8.31 18.87
N ILE A 345 7.09 -9.12 19.63
CA ILE A 345 7.27 -9.22 21.09
C ILE A 345 8.59 -9.85 21.53
N SER A 346 9.25 -10.62 20.68
CA SER A 346 10.57 -11.21 20.91
C SER A 346 11.31 -11.45 19.61
N HIS A 347 12.63 -11.67 19.68
CA HIS A 347 13.44 -12.08 18.54
C HIS A 347 12.95 -13.39 17.92
N GLU A 348 12.48 -14.33 18.73
CA GLU A 348 11.93 -15.62 18.27
C GLU A 348 10.66 -15.42 17.45
N VAL A 349 9.72 -14.59 17.91
CA VAL A 349 8.52 -14.22 17.14
C VAL A 349 8.89 -13.59 15.81
N MET A 350 9.85 -12.67 15.81
CA MET A 350 10.34 -12.05 14.59
C MET A 350 10.95 -13.07 13.61
N LEU A 351 11.81 -13.98 14.10
CA LEU A 351 12.38 -15.06 13.32
C LEU A 351 11.31 -15.92 12.67
N ASN A 352 10.33 -16.34 13.46
CA ASN A 352 9.22 -17.18 12.98
C ASN A 352 8.41 -16.48 11.91
N LEU A 353 8.12 -15.19 12.07
CA LEU A 353 7.41 -14.40 11.07
C LEU A 353 8.23 -14.23 9.79
N ILE A 354 9.55 -14.03 9.87
CA ILE A 354 10.44 -13.98 8.71
C ILE A 354 10.48 -15.33 8.00
N ALA A 355 10.76 -16.41 8.72
CA ALA A 355 10.92 -17.76 8.17
C ALA A 355 9.62 -18.31 7.56
N ASN A 356 8.46 -17.88 8.04
CA ASN A 356 7.16 -18.25 7.48
C ASN A 356 6.73 -17.37 6.28
N THR A 357 7.56 -16.43 5.85
CA THR A 357 7.26 -15.60 4.67
C THR A 357 7.36 -16.44 3.40
N LYS A 358 6.23 -16.57 2.70
CA LYS A 358 6.11 -17.34 1.44
C LYS A 358 5.22 -16.59 0.46
N THR A 359 5.45 -16.81 -0.83
CA THR A 359 4.57 -16.30 -1.89
C THR A 359 4.02 -17.44 -2.73
N LYS A 360 2.94 -17.16 -3.45
CA LYS A 360 2.40 -18.11 -4.44
C LYS A 360 3.33 -18.34 -5.63
N THR A 361 4.27 -17.43 -5.85
CA THR A 361 5.23 -17.46 -6.96
C THR A 361 6.50 -18.23 -6.65
N GLY A 362 6.69 -18.68 -5.41
CA GLY A 362 7.81 -19.56 -5.06
C GLY A 362 8.74 -19.06 -3.97
N LEU A 363 8.72 -17.76 -3.61
CA LEU A 363 9.60 -17.25 -2.56
C LEU A 363 9.50 -18.11 -1.29
N SER A 364 10.65 -18.56 -0.81
CA SER A 364 10.86 -19.15 0.50
C SER A 364 11.94 -18.38 1.25
N VAL A 365 11.82 -18.29 2.57
CA VAL A 365 12.75 -17.53 3.40
C VAL A 365 13.26 -18.39 4.54
N LYS A 366 14.59 -18.40 4.71
CA LYS A 366 15.26 -18.94 5.89
C LYS A 366 15.73 -17.79 6.76
N ALA A 367 15.69 -17.95 8.08
CA ALA A 367 16.14 -16.93 9.01
C ALA A 367 16.91 -17.54 10.18
N GLU A 368 17.89 -16.80 10.66
CA GLU A 368 18.64 -17.15 11.89
C GLU A 368 18.81 -15.93 12.80
N LEU A 369 18.95 -16.18 14.09
CA LEU A 369 19.34 -15.16 15.07
C LEU A 369 20.86 -15.09 15.14
N ASP A 370 21.39 -13.87 15.03
CA ASP A 370 22.82 -13.61 15.18
C ASP A 370 23.07 -12.78 16.43
N ASN A 371 23.55 -13.44 17.49
CA ASN A 371 23.87 -12.85 18.78
C ASN A 371 25.35 -12.43 18.92
N ARG A 372 26.13 -12.48 17.84
CA ARG A 372 27.54 -12.06 17.88
C ARG A 372 27.62 -10.55 18.00
N GLU A 373 28.72 -10.10 18.59
CA GLU A 373 29.02 -8.69 18.71
C GLU A 373 29.70 -8.16 17.43
N TYR A 374 29.25 -7.01 16.98
CA TYR A 374 29.75 -6.32 15.79
C TYR A 374 30.06 -4.85 16.13
N PRO A 375 31.23 -4.59 16.76
CA PRO A 375 31.54 -3.24 17.26
C PRO A 375 31.58 -2.21 16.14
N LYS A 376 31.08 -1.02 16.44
CA LYS A 376 31.16 0.14 15.56
C LYS A 376 32.55 0.76 15.54
N GLY A 377 32.84 1.51 14.48
CA GLY A 377 34.02 2.38 14.43
C GLY A 377 35.33 1.64 14.19
N ILE A 378 35.29 0.37 13.76
CA ILE A 378 36.49 -0.35 13.34
C ILE A 378 37.15 0.42 12.20
N LYS A 379 38.40 0.84 12.44
CA LYS A 379 39.24 1.49 11.43
C LYS A 379 40.12 0.43 10.75
N VAL A 380 40.08 0.41 9.43
CA VAL A 380 40.94 -0.42 8.60
C VAL A 380 42.22 0.37 8.29
N PRO A 381 43.40 -0.06 8.76
CA PRO A 381 44.68 0.59 8.47
C PRO A 381 44.96 0.60 6.95
N ASP A 382 45.72 1.58 6.50
CA ASP A 382 46.07 1.71 5.09
C ASP A 382 46.83 0.47 4.55
N ALA A 383 47.69 -0.14 5.37
CA ALA A 383 48.41 -1.37 4.99
C ALA A 383 47.44 -2.54 4.76
N GLU A 384 46.44 -2.76 5.63
CA GLU A 384 45.44 -3.81 5.43
C GLU A 384 44.56 -3.52 4.21
N PHE A 385 44.20 -2.25 4.02
CA PHE A 385 43.38 -1.84 2.87
C PHE A 385 44.13 -2.01 1.56
N ALA A 386 45.45 -1.71 1.53
CA ALA A 386 46.28 -1.88 0.37
C ALA A 386 46.53 -3.37 -0.01
N ALA A 387 46.37 -4.28 0.95
CA ALA A 387 46.49 -5.72 0.74
C ALA A 387 45.23 -6.38 0.14
N ILE A 388 44.15 -5.61 -0.05
CA ILE A 388 42.91 -6.11 -0.70
C ILE A 388 43.19 -6.28 -2.21
N TYR A 389 42.91 -7.46 -2.72
CA TYR A 389 43.01 -7.73 -4.16
C TYR A 389 41.70 -7.28 -4.85
N ILE A 390 41.59 -5.97 -5.11
CA ILE A 390 40.46 -5.36 -5.77
C ILE A 390 40.75 -5.03 -7.22
N VAL A 391 39.93 -5.51 -8.13
CA VAL A 391 39.89 -5.18 -9.54
C VAL A 391 38.72 -4.29 -9.82
N LYS A 392 38.97 -3.04 -10.16
CA LYS A 392 37.92 -2.06 -10.47
C LYS A 392 37.56 -2.15 -11.95
N ASP A 393 36.26 -2.02 -12.27
CA ASP A 393 35.83 -1.90 -13.66
C ASP A 393 36.22 -0.53 -14.23
N ASP A 394 36.36 -0.46 -15.55
CA ASP A 394 36.58 0.80 -16.29
C ASP A 394 35.39 1.75 -16.12
N PHE A 395 34.17 1.19 -16.08
CA PHE A 395 32.96 1.92 -15.86
C PHE A 395 32.63 2.00 -14.37
N HIS A 396 32.76 3.19 -13.79
CA HIS A 396 32.49 3.46 -12.37
C HIS A 396 33.09 2.43 -11.41
N GLY A 397 34.41 2.25 -11.45
CA GLY A 397 35.14 1.29 -10.61
C GLY A 397 35.00 1.48 -9.10
N ASP A 398 34.39 2.59 -8.65
CA ASP A 398 33.99 2.78 -7.25
C ASP A 398 32.62 2.15 -6.92
N TRP A 399 31.80 1.91 -7.95
CA TRP A 399 30.50 1.22 -7.83
C TRP A 399 30.62 -0.24 -8.30
N ASN A 400 31.50 -0.52 -9.26
CA ASN A 400 31.63 -1.82 -9.91
C ASN A 400 33.06 -2.34 -9.73
N TYR A 401 33.22 -3.41 -8.97
CA TYR A 401 34.53 -4.00 -8.71
C TYR A 401 34.42 -5.48 -8.34
N SER A 402 35.52 -6.21 -8.51
CA SER A 402 35.68 -7.58 -8.04
C SER A 402 36.72 -7.63 -6.92
N ILE A 403 36.42 -8.40 -5.88
CA ILE A 403 37.39 -8.80 -4.86
C ILE A 403 37.84 -10.22 -5.19
N CYS A 404 39.08 -10.41 -5.57
CA CYS A 404 39.63 -11.70 -5.94
C CYS A 404 40.25 -12.41 -4.73
N PRO A 405 40.12 -13.74 -4.63
CA PRO A 405 40.83 -14.47 -3.61
C PRO A 405 42.33 -14.26 -3.79
N ARG A 406 43.03 -14.16 -2.67
CA ARG A 406 44.51 -14.13 -2.70
C ARG A 406 45.02 -15.56 -2.72
N ASP A 407 45.90 -15.85 -3.62
CA ASP A 407 46.58 -17.13 -3.60
C ASP A 407 47.24 -17.31 -2.23
N ASN A 408 47.06 -18.48 -1.61
CA ASN A 408 47.79 -18.82 -0.40
C ASN A 408 49.27 -18.82 -0.74
N LEU A 409 49.94 -17.67 -0.48
CA LEU A 409 51.38 -17.54 -0.54
C LEU A 409 52.03 -18.30 0.62
#